data_ec385f2264f765b11377d6336ecdf5a4
#
_entry.id   ec385f2264f765b11377d6336ecdf5a4
#
_cell.length_a   1.000
_cell.length_b   1.000
_cell.length_c   1.000
_cell.angle_alpha   90.00
_cell.angle_beta   90.00
_cell.angle_gamma   90.00
#
_symmetry.space_group_name_H-M   'P 1'
#
loop_
_entity.id
_entity.type
_entity.pdbx_description
1 polymer ?
#
loop_
_entity_poly.entity_id
_entity_poly.type
_entity_poly.pdbx_seq_one_letter_code
_entity_poly.pdbx_strand_id
1 'polypeptide(L)'
;GEAMLPHSITRRRAAGRDGPEESAALDRLGWDAAPEECWTPEARIKGQARDGMMAEILYTSFCMIAMNIKDSDLAMACMRVFNDYAAEFIAYDKKRLIGVGACVTDDVPQAVEEIERIARLGMRGVMLPVTLAEGDSYADPKLDPVWAAITETGLVVSLHAGTSRAGINPKPADWPQLYAGVHYLIQRVLTDMIFTGVFDRFPGLRIVSVENDVSWLPHYAYRMDHFAE
;
A
#
# COMPACT_ATOMS: atom_id res chain seq x y z
N GLY A 1 12.81 15.57 -20.22
CA GLY A 1 12.08 15.65 -18.97
C GLY A 1 12.83 14.85 -17.93
N GLU A 2 13.52 15.52 -17.00
CA GLU A 2 14.12 14.86 -15.86
C GLU A 2 12.98 14.28 -15.01
N ALA A 3 12.91 12.96 -14.93
CA ALA A 3 12.06 12.29 -13.97
C ALA A 3 12.62 12.64 -12.59
N MET A 4 11.95 13.56 -11.91
CA MET A 4 12.23 13.81 -10.50
C MET A 4 11.87 12.56 -9.72
N LEU A 5 12.86 11.72 -9.46
CA LEU A 5 12.78 10.80 -8.33
C LEU A 5 12.64 11.68 -7.08
N PRO A 6 11.64 11.45 -6.22
CA PRO A 6 11.48 12.27 -5.03
C PRO A 6 12.77 12.22 -4.22
N HIS A 7 13.27 13.38 -3.79
CA HIS A 7 14.46 13.50 -2.93
C HIS A 7 14.38 12.64 -1.66
N SER A 8 13.19 12.17 -1.29
CA SER A 8 12.98 11.24 -0.18
C SER A 8 13.56 9.84 -0.42
N ILE A 9 13.77 9.44 -1.69
CA ILE A 9 14.38 8.13 -1.98
C ILE A 9 15.90 8.21 -1.85
N THR A 10 16.50 9.35 -2.11
CA THR A 10 17.94 9.57 -2.03
C THR A 10 18.43 9.94 -0.63
N ARG A 11 17.55 10.45 0.24
CA ARG A 11 17.86 10.73 1.65
C ARG A 11 17.43 9.58 2.56
N ARG A 12 17.72 8.36 2.17
CA ARG A 12 17.43 7.19 3.01
C ARG A 12 18.37 7.18 4.21
N ARG A 13 17.82 7.52 5.35
CA ARG A 13 18.39 7.13 6.62
C ARG A 13 18.18 5.63 6.77
N ALA A 14 19.20 4.83 6.56
CA ALA A 14 19.14 3.44 6.97
C ALA A 14 19.04 3.44 8.50
N ALA A 15 18.08 2.72 9.06
CA ALA A 15 17.90 2.62 10.50
C ALA A 15 19.24 2.27 11.18
N GLY A 16 19.65 3.08 12.15
CA GLY A 16 20.91 2.93 12.86
C GLY A 16 22.17 3.47 12.12
N ARG A 17 22.01 4.18 10.99
CA ARG A 17 23.10 4.79 10.22
C ARG A 17 22.79 6.24 9.87
N ASP A 18 22.62 7.07 10.88
CA ASP A 18 22.16 8.45 10.76
C ASP A 18 23.27 9.49 10.67
N GLY A 19 24.53 9.08 10.61
CA GLY A 19 25.67 9.99 10.52
C GLY A 19 25.72 10.76 9.19
N PRO A 20 26.20 12.03 9.17
CA PRO A 20 26.33 12.80 7.94
C PRO A 20 27.22 12.12 6.89
N GLU A 21 28.25 11.39 7.31
CA GLU A 21 29.16 10.67 6.42
C GLU A 21 28.51 9.44 5.79
N GLU A 22 27.70 8.71 6.55
CA GLU A 22 26.96 7.56 6.07
C GLU A 22 25.84 7.97 5.13
N SER A 23 25.15 9.07 5.41
CA SER A 23 24.16 9.67 4.51
C SER A 23 24.80 10.09 3.19
N ALA A 24 25.99 10.73 3.23
CA ALA A 24 26.73 11.11 2.04
C ALA A 24 27.27 9.91 1.24
N ALA A 25 27.57 8.79 1.90
CA ALA A 25 27.93 7.54 1.23
C ALA A 25 26.73 6.92 0.50
N LEU A 26 25.55 6.90 1.13
CA LEU A 26 24.31 6.45 0.51
C LEU A 26 23.92 7.28 -0.71
N ASP A 27 24.12 8.60 -0.64
CA ASP A 27 23.86 9.50 -1.77
C ASP A 27 24.81 9.26 -2.96
N ARG A 28 26.07 8.87 -2.69
CA ARG A 28 27.05 8.59 -3.75
C ARG A 28 26.93 7.20 -4.35
N LEU A 29 26.67 6.19 -3.54
CA LEU A 29 26.64 4.78 -3.93
C LEU A 29 25.24 4.32 -4.36
N GLY A 30 24.20 5.08 -4.01
CA GLY A 30 22.83 4.72 -4.34
C GLY A 30 22.47 3.33 -3.79
N TRP A 31 21.97 2.48 -4.66
CA TRP A 31 21.56 1.12 -4.31
C TRP A 31 22.71 0.22 -3.85
N ASP A 32 23.94 0.46 -4.29
CA ASP A 32 25.11 -0.33 -3.89
C ASP A 32 25.46 -0.15 -2.41
N ALA A 33 24.95 0.94 -1.79
CA ALA A 33 25.07 1.14 -0.35
C ALA A 33 23.92 0.52 0.46
N ALA A 34 22.86 0.02 -0.20
CA ALA A 34 21.73 -0.60 0.50
C ALA A 34 22.17 -1.91 1.16
N PRO A 35 21.80 -2.14 2.42
CA PRO A 35 22.06 -3.42 3.07
C PRO A 35 21.48 -4.58 2.25
N GLU A 36 22.19 -5.70 2.20
CA GLU A 36 21.77 -6.88 1.45
C GLU A 36 20.37 -7.37 1.84
N GLU A 37 20.01 -7.18 3.10
CA GLU A 37 18.68 -7.47 3.65
C GLU A 37 17.53 -6.71 2.94
N CYS A 38 17.83 -5.62 2.24
CA CYS A 38 16.84 -4.84 1.50
C CYS A 38 16.44 -5.46 0.16
N TRP A 39 17.31 -6.32 -0.42
CA TRP A 39 17.15 -6.79 -1.79
C TRP A 39 17.38 -8.29 -1.99
N THR A 40 17.87 -9.03 -0.97
CA THR A 40 17.90 -10.49 -1.01
C THR A 40 17.01 -11.09 0.07
N PRO A 41 16.16 -12.08 -0.26
CA PRO A 41 15.28 -12.67 0.71
C PRO A 41 16.04 -13.51 1.75
N GLU A 42 17.18 -14.10 1.38
CA GLU A 42 18.01 -14.84 2.30
C GLU A 42 18.60 -13.97 3.40
N ALA A 43 19.20 -12.82 3.03
CA ALA A 43 19.72 -11.88 4.00
C ALA A 43 18.59 -11.30 4.89
N ARG A 44 17.41 -11.05 4.29
CA ARG A 44 16.22 -10.60 5.02
C ARG A 44 15.82 -11.57 6.12
N ILE A 45 15.76 -12.85 5.84
CA ILE A 45 15.45 -13.89 6.84
C ILE A 45 16.49 -13.95 7.95
N LYS A 46 17.78 -13.76 7.62
CA LYS A 46 18.84 -13.67 8.63
C LYS A 46 18.67 -12.42 9.52
N GLY A 47 18.34 -11.27 8.91
CA GLY A 47 18.00 -10.04 9.63
C GLY A 47 16.83 -10.22 10.59
N GLN A 48 15.72 -10.79 10.11
CA GLN A 48 14.57 -11.12 10.96
C GLN A 48 14.97 -11.99 12.17
N ALA A 49 15.79 -13.02 11.94
CA ALA A 49 16.24 -13.90 13.03
C ALA A 49 17.09 -13.16 14.06
N ARG A 50 17.98 -12.25 13.61
CA ARG A 50 18.81 -11.39 14.48
C ARG A 50 17.93 -10.47 15.33
N ASP A 51 16.88 -9.90 14.74
CA ASP A 51 16.00 -8.93 15.37
C ASP A 51 14.84 -9.58 16.15
N GLY A 52 14.80 -10.91 16.21
CA GLY A 52 13.76 -11.68 16.92
C GLY A 52 12.40 -11.66 16.23
N MET A 53 12.32 -11.32 14.96
CA MET A 53 11.08 -11.28 14.18
C MET A 53 10.77 -12.67 13.60
N MET A 54 9.54 -13.10 13.74
CA MET A 54 9.08 -14.39 13.21
C MET A 54 8.67 -14.29 11.74
N ALA A 55 8.02 -13.20 11.35
CA ALA A 55 7.54 -12.94 9.99
C ALA A 55 7.33 -11.45 9.76
N GLU A 56 7.29 -11.03 8.50
CA GLU A 56 7.02 -9.66 8.07
C GLU A 56 5.97 -9.62 6.99
N ILE A 57 5.16 -8.55 6.99
CA ILE A 57 4.30 -8.19 5.87
C ILE A 57 5.07 -7.17 5.03
N LEU A 58 5.27 -7.50 3.76
CA LEU A 58 6.08 -6.70 2.84
C LEU A 58 5.21 -5.82 1.96
N TYR A 59 5.33 -4.51 2.17
CA TYR A 59 4.73 -3.47 1.37
C TYR A 59 5.72 -2.87 0.37
N THR A 60 5.21 -2.39 -0.75
CA THR A 60 6.02 -1.80 -1.80
C THR A 60 5.92 -0.28 -1.84
N SER A 61 7.01 0.41 -1.56
CA SER A 61 7.08 1.87 -1.68
C SER A 61 6.99 2.34 -3.15
N PHE A 62 7.49 1.54 -4.10
CA PHE A 62 7.44 1.89 -5.52
C PHE A 62 6.02 1.92 -6.07
N CYS A 63 5.17 0.98 -5.69
CA CYS A 63 3.79 0.98 -6.14
C CYS A 63 3.01 2.16 -5.56
N MET A 64 3.34 2.64 -4.37
CA MET A 64 2.74 3.86 -3.83
C MET A 64 3.00 5.08 -4.75
N ILE A 65 4.21 5.15 -5.34
CA ILE A 65 4.55 6.19 -6.31
C ILE A 65 3.85 5.91 -7.66
N ALA A 66 3.88 4.67 -8.12
CA ALA A 66 3.26 4.27 -9.39
C ALA A 66 1.74 4.49 -9.41
N MET A 67 1.08 4.42 -8.25
CA MET A 67 -0.35 4.76 -8.12
C MET A 67 -0.66 6.23 -8.50
N ASN A 68 0.31 7.13 -8.48
CA ASN A 68 0.11 8.52 -8.91
C ASN A 68 0.28 8.72 -10.44
N ILE A 69 0.65 7.71 -11.20
CA ILE A 69 0.74 7.77 -12.66
C ILE A 69 -0.69 7.89 -13.21
N LYS A 70 -0.96 8.98 -13.92
CA LYS A 70 -2.31 9.26 -14.46
C LYS A 70 -2.77 8.25 -15.50
N ASP A 71 -1.85 7.80 -16.34
CA ASP A 71 -2.10 6.74 -17.31
C ASP A 71 -2.33 5.41 -16.56
N SER A 72 -3.55 4.92 -16.58
CA SER A 72 -3.97 3.74 -15.82
C SER A 72 -3.31 2.46 -16.33
N ASP A 73 -3.10 2.34 -17.63
CA ASP A 73 -2.46 1.17 -18.24
C ASP A 73 -0.98 1.12 -17.84
N LEU A 74 -0.29 2.26 -17.86
CA LEU A 74 1.09 2.36 -17.40
C LEU A 74 1.20 2.10 -15.89
N ALA A 75 0.30 2.65 -15.09
CA ALA A 75 0.26 2.40 -13.65
C ALA A 75 0.11 0.89 -13.35
N MET A 76 -0.86 0.24 -14.01
CA MET A 76 -1.11 -1.19 -13.86
C MET A 76 0.09 -2.02 -14.33
N ALA A 77 0.70 -1.68 -15.46
CA ALA A 77 1.89 -2.36 -15.96
C ALA A 77 3.07 -2.29 -14.97
N CYS A 78 3.31 -1.12 -14.36
CA CYS A 78 4.31 -0.97 -13.31
C CYS A 78 4.02 -1.86 -12.09
N MET A 79 2.75 -1.95 -11.69
CA MET A 79 2.34 -2.78 -10.56
C MET A 79 2.49 -4.27 -10.87
N ARG A 80 2.15 -4.72 -12.08
CA ARG A 80 2.33 -6.11 -12.50
C ARG A 80 3.79 -6.54 -12.42
N VAL A 81 4.71 -5.74 -12.95
CA VAL A 81 6.15 -6.01 -12.86
C VAL A 81 6.62 -6.11 -11.41
N PHE A 82 6.13 -5.20 -10.57
CA PHE A 82 6.51 -5.23 -9.16
C PHE A 82 5.89 -6.41 -8.41
N ASN A 83 4.65 -6.77 -8.72
CA ASN A 83 4.00 -7.94 -8.13
C ASN A 83 4.76 -9.23 -8.49
N ASP A 84 5.29 -9.34 -9.71
CA ASP A 84 6.14 -10.47 -10.11
C ASP A 84 7.43 -10.52 -9.30
N TYR A 85 8.14 -9.40 -9.18
CA TYR A 85 9.34 -9.30 -8.34
C TYR A 85 9.05 -9.65 -6.86
N ALA A 86 7.96 -9.13 -6.31
CA ALA A 86 7.57 -9.42 -4.94
C ALA A 86 7.23 -10.91 -4.75
N ALA A 87 6.59 -11.53 -5.74
CA ALA A 87 6.29 -12.96 -5.71
C ALA A 87 7.56 -13.82 -5.73
N GLU A 88 8.56 -13.45 -6.53
CA GLU A 88 9.87 -14.11 -6.54
C GLU A 88 10.56 -13.96 -5.18
N PHE A 89 10.54 -12.77 -4.60
CA PHE A 89 11.15 -12.49 -3.31
C PHE A 89 10.55 -13.32 -2.17
N ILE A 90 9.21 -13.35 -2.07
CA ILE A 90 8.52 -14.11 -1.00
C ILE A 90 8.57 -15.63 -1.21
N ALA A 91 8.86 -16.09 -2.42
CA ALA A 91 8.95 -17.53 -2.72
C ALA A 91 10.03 -18.22 -1.91
N TYR A 92 11.04 -17.50 -1.44
CA TYR A 92 12.12 -18.02 -0.60
C TYR A 92 11.61 -18.62 0.73
N ASP A 93 10.69 -17.91 1.41
CA ASP A 93 10.01 -18.41 2.62
C ASP A 93 8.64 -17.76 2.79
N LYS A 94 7.62 -18.37 2.21
CA LYS A 94 6.22 -17.87 2.25
C LYS A 94 5.58 -17.84 3.64
N LYS A 95 6.22 -18.43 4.66
CA LYS A 95 5.74 -18.36 6.04
C LYS A 95 6.28 -17.13 6.77
N ARG A 96 7.44 -16.66 6.38
CA ARG A 96 8.13 -15.54 7.02
C ARG A 96 8.09 -14.26 6.21
N LEU A 97 7.98 -14.36 4.88
CA LEU A 97 7.87 -13.23 3.95
C LEU A 97 6.45 -13.20 3.37
N ILE A 98 5.61 -12.33 3.90
CA ILE A 98 4.20 -12.24 3.53
C ILE A 98 4.04 -11.07 2.55
N GLY A 99 3.83 -11.35 1.27
CA GLY A 99 3.69 -10.33 0.24
C GLY A 99 2.30 -9.70 0.20
N VAL A 100 2.29 -8.39 -0.04
CA VAL A 100 1.11 -7.62 -0.42
C VAL A 100 1.34 -7.09 -1.83
N GLY A 101 0.51 -7.51 -2.77
CA GLY A 101 0.53 -7.00 -4.13
C GLY A 101 -0.07 -5.59 -4.20
N ALA A 102 0.02 -4.95 -5.35
CA ALA A 102 -0.55 -3.63 -5.58
C ALA A 102 -1.43 -3.63 -6.83
N CYS A 103 -2.51 -2.86 -6.79
CA CYS A 103 -3.46 -2.75 -7.89
C CYS A 103 -4.12 -1.37 -7.89
N VAL A 104 -4.50 -0.87 -9.06
CA VAL A 104 -5.41 0.27 -9.24
C VAL A 104 -6.74 -0.23 -9.79
N THR A 105 -7.81 0.53 -9.57
CA THR A 105 -9.19 0.11 -9.86
C THR A 105 -9.86 0.96 -10.95
N ASP A 106 -9.09 1.70 -11.72
CA ASP A 106 -9.59 2.58 -12.79
C ASP A 106 -10.29 1.79 -13.90
N ASP A 107 -9.73 0.63 -14.27
CA ASP A 107 -10.35 -0.34 -15.17
C ASP A 107 -10.73 -1.58 -14.35
N VAL A 108 -12.03 -1.78 -14.13
CA VAL A 108 -12.55 -2.85 -13.27
C VAL A 108 -12.19 -4.25 -13.79
N PRO A 109 -12.38 -4.59 -15.08
CA PRO A 109 -11.92 -5.86 -15.63
C PRO A 109 -10.42 -6.13 -15.39
N GLN A 110 -9.55 -5.17 -15.69
CA GLN A 110 -8.13 -5.33 -15.45
C GLN A 110 -7.79 -5.49 -13.95
N ALA A 111 -8.49 -4.78 -13.08
CA ALA A 111 -8.31 -4.88 -11.64
C ALA A 111 -8.68 -6.28 -11.13
N VAL A 112 -9.79 -6.83 -11.57
CA VAL A 112 -10.24 -8.20 -11.23
C VAL A 112 -9.19 -9.22 -11.66
N GLU A 113 -8.75 -9.17 -12.92
CA GLU A 113 -7.72 -10.06 -13.46
C GLU A 113 -6.41 -10.00 -12.63
N GLU A 114 -5.98 -8.79 -12.27
CA GLU A 114 -4.75 -8.59 -11.50
C GLU A 114 -4.90 -9.07 -10.05
N ILE A 115 -6.05 -8.86 -9.41
CA ILE A 115 -6.35 -9.36 -8.05
C ILE A 115 -6.27 -10.89 -8.02
N GLU A 116 -6.90 -11.56 -8.98
CA GLU A 116 -6.80 -13.01 -9.09
C GLU A 116 -5.35 -13.47 -9.34
N ARG A 117 -4.60 -12.72 -10.17
CA ARG A 117 -3.20 -13.02 -10.43
C ARG A 117 -2.35 -12.87 -9.16
N ILE A 118 -2.53 -11.81 -8.37
CA ILE A 118 -1.87 -11.59 -7.07
C ILE A 118 -2.10 -12.79 -6.14
N ALA A 119 -3.33 -13.28 -6.07
CA ALA A 119 -3.64 -14.47 -5.27
C ALA A 119 -2.93 -15.73 -5.79
N ARG A 120 -2.91 -15.97 -7.13
CA ARG A 120 -2.18 -17.09 -7.74
C ARG A 120 -0.67 -17.01 -7.49
N LEU A 121 -0.09 -15.83 -7.42
CA LEU A 121 1.31 -15.60 -7.06
C LEU A 121 1.62 -15.95 -5.59
N GLY A 122 0.59 -16.15 -4.78
CA GLY A 122 0.72 -16.58 -3.39
C GLY A 122 0.83 -15.44 -2.38
N MET A 123 0.49 -14.23 -2.78
CA MET A 123 0.37 -13.09 -1.88
C MET A 123 -0.85 -13.23 -0.96
N ARG A 124 -0.86 -12.50 0.15
CA ARG A 124 -1.93 -12.56 1.15
C ARG A 124 -2.78 -11.30 1.23
N GLY A 125 -2.40 -10.26 0.53
CA GLY A 125 -3.14 -9.02 0.47
C GLY A 125 -2.93 -8.29 -0.84
N VAL A 126 -3.77 -7.29 -1.06
CA VAL A 126 -3.66 -6.34 -2.16
C VAL A 126 -3.75 -4.92 -1.62
N MET A 127 -2.78 -4.10 -1.95
CA MET A 127 -2.76 -2.67 -1.64
C MET A 127 -3.51 -1.92 -2.73
N LEU A 128 -4.54 -1.20 -2.31
CA LEU A 128 -5.32 -0.30 -3.16
C LEU A 128 -5.08 1.17 -2.73
N PRO A 129 -5.24 2.15 -3.62
CA PRO A 129 -5.06 3.55 -3.26
C PRO A 129 -6.12 4.01 -2.25
N VAL A 130 -5.71 4.73 -1.20
CA VAL A 130 -6.68 5.34 -0.24
C VAL A 130 -7.53 6.39 -0.93
N THR A 131 -6.94 7.16 -1.86
CA THR A 131 -7.66 8.18 -2.59
C THR A 131 -7.83 7.76 -4.05
N LEU A 132 -9.06 7.59 -4.48
CA LEU A 132 -9.41 7.37 -5.89
C LEU A 132 -9.33 8.65 -6.72
N ALA A 133 -9.52 8.54 -8.01
CA ALA A 133 -9.69 9.70 -8.89
C ALA A 133 -10.89 10.56 -8.46
N GLU A 134 -10.88 11.82 -8.85
CA GLU A 134 -11.96 12.76 -8.50
C GLU A 134 -13.32 12.23 -9.03
N GLY A 135 -14.30 12.18 -8.14
CA GLY A 135 -15.64 11.67 -8.44
C GLY A 135 -15.82 10.18 -8.25
N ASP A 136 -14.75 9.40 -8.01
CA ASP A 136 -14.84 7.98 -7.72
C ASP A 136 -14.96 7.69 -6.22
N SER A 137 -15.66 6.61 -5.89
CA SER A 137 -15.80 6.10 -4.52
C SER A 137 -15.73 4.58 -4.50
N TYR A 138 -15.14 4.03 -3.46
CA TYR A 138 -15.16 2.58 -3.18
C TYR A 138 -16.56 2.04 -2.83
N ALA A 139 -17.50 2.94 -2.56
CA ALA A 139 -18.91 2.63 -2.36
C ALA A 139 -19.68 2.41 -3.68
N ASP A 140 -19.12 2.82 -4.82
CA ASP A 140 -19.78 2.71 -6.12
C ASP A 140 -19.97 1.23 -6.49
N PRO A 141 -21.20 0.79 -6.80
CA PRO A 141 -21.48 -0.58 -7.25
C PRO A 141 -20.71 -1.04 -8.48
N LYS A 142 -20.14 -0.12 -9.27
CA LYS A 142 -19.22 -0.48 -10.37
C LYS A 142 -18.01 -1.27 -9.88
N LEU A 143 -17.62 -1.11 -8.60
CA LEU A 143 -16.50 -1.82 -7.97
C LEU A 143 -16.92 -3.14 -7.30
N ASP A 144 -18.19 -3.50 -7.30
CA ASP A 144 -18.65 -4.78 -6.74
C ASP A 144 -17.88 -6.01 -7.31
N PRO A 145 -17.54 -6.08 -8.62
CA PRO A 145 -16.71 -7.16 -9.14
C PRO A 145 -15.30 -7.23 -8.50
N VAL A 146 -14.71 -6.08 -8.13
CA VAL A 146 -13.43 -6.02 -7.43
C VAL A 146 -13.57 -6.61 -6.02
N TRP A 147 -14.62 -6.24 -5.30
CA TRP A 147 -14.88 -6.78 -3.96
C TRP A 147 -15.22 -8.27 -3.98
N ALA A 148 -15.92 -8.73 -4.98
CA ALA A 148 -16.18 -10.16 -5.19
C ALA A 148 -14.86 -10.92 -5.39
N ALA A 149 -14.02 -10.50 -6.32
CA ALA A 149 -12.73 -11.14 -6.59
C ALA A 149 -11.82 -11.19 -5.36
N ILE A 150 -11.76 -10.09 -4.59
CA ILE A 150 -10.97 -10.03 -3.34
C ILE A 150 -11.53 -11.01 -2.31
N THR A 151 -12.86 -11.07 -2.16
CA THR A 151 -13.51 -11.96 -1.19
C THR A 151 -13.31 -13.43 -1.57
N GLU A 152 -13.48 -13.77 -2.85
CA GLU A 152 -13.33 -15.13 -3.38
C GLU A 152 -11.89 -15.63 -3.28
N THR A 153 -10.91 -14.77 -3.54
CA THR A 153 -9.49 -15.11 -3.41
C THR A 153 -9.01 -15.15 -1.97
N GLY A 154 -9.78 -14.57 -1.03
CA GLY A 154 -9.41 -14.48 0.39
C GLY A 154 -8.28 -13.48 0.67
N LEU A 155 -7.96 -12.61 -0.28
CA LEU A 155 -6.99 -11.54 -0.06
C LEU A 155 -7.51 -10.54 0.98
N VAL A 156 -6.59 -9.85 1.64
CA VAL A 156 -6.88 -8.74 2.54
C VAL A 156 -6.57 -7.43 1.82
N VAL A 157 -7.52 -6.51 1.81
CA VAL A 157 -7.30 -5.15 1.27
C VAL A 157 -6.44 -4.37 2.23
N SER A 158 -5.37 -3.75 1.72
CA SER A 158 -4.55 -2.81 2.47
C SER A 158 -4.75 -1.41 1.90
N LEU A 159 -5.32 -0.51 2.71
CA LEU A 159 -5.43 0.91 2.39
C LEU A 159 -4.30 1.64 3.11
N HIS A 160 -3.22 1.92 2.38
CA HIS A 160 -1.99 2.47 2.93
C HIS A 160 -1.96 3.99 2.81
N ALA A 161 -1.64 4.69 3.89
CA ALA A 161 -1.47 6.14 3.87
C ALA A 161 -0.54 6.59 2.73
N GLY A 162 -0.84 7.71 2.11
CA GLY A 162 -0.04 8.27 1.02
C GLY A 162 -0.25 7.63 -0.36
N THR A 163 -1.11 6.62 -0.48
CA THR A 163 -1.49 6.05 -1.78
C THR A 163 -2.63 6.84 -2.42
N SER A 164 -2.52 7.17 -3.71
CA SER A 164 -3.51 8.03 -4.35
C SER A 164 -3.56 7.85 -5.87
N ARG A 165 -4.78 7.94 -6.43
CA ARG A 165 -5.03 8.15 -7.86
C ARG A 165 -5.28 9.63 -8.20
N ALA A 166 -5.60 10.45 -7.19
CA ALA A 166 -5.86 11.88 -7.38
C ALA A 166 -4.60 12.72 -7.65
N GLY A 167 -3.41 12.12 -7.58
CA GLY A 167 -2.15 12.81 -7.80
C GLY A 167 -1.78 13.75 -6.65
N ILE A 168 -1.35 13.21 -5.54
CA ILE A 168 -0.87 14.02 -4.42
C ILE A 168 0.58 14.45 -4.71
N ASN A 169 0.79 15.76 -4.83
CA ASN A 169 2.13 16.34 -4.92
C ASN A 169 2.27 17.46 -3.87
N PRO A 170 2.44 17.09 -2.58
CA PRO A 170 2.48 18.06 -1.49
C PRO A 170 3.76 18.88 -1.55
N LYS A 171 3.64 20.19 -1.32
CA LYS A 171 4.79 21.04 -1.08
C LYS A 171 5.34 20.79 0.33
N PRO A 172 6.63 21.06 0.59
CA PRO A 172 7.20 20.86 1.93
C PRO A 172 6.43 21.56 3.06
N ALA A 173 5.81 22.70 2.78
CA ALA A 173 4.99 23.44 3.75
C ALA A 173 3.68 22.71 4.13
N ASP A 174 3.21 21.78 3.29
CA ASP A 174 1.94 21.06 3.51
C ASP A 174 2.14 19.82 4.40
N TRP A 175 3.39 19.37 4.59
CA TRP A 175 3.67 18.13 5.32
C TRP A 175 3.16 18.08 6.75
N PRO A 176 3.27 19.14 7.58
CA PRO A 176 2.73 19.09 8.96
C PRO A 176 1.21 18.85 8.97
N GLN A 177 0.47 19.50 8.07
CA GLN A 177 -0.98 19.34 7.96
C GLN A 177 -1.35 17.95 7.43
N LEU A 178 -0.66 17.47 6.39
CA LEU A 178 -0.89 16.14 5.83
C LEU A 178 -0.59 15.05 6.84
N TYR A 179 0.52 15.16 7.57
CA TYR A 179 0.89 14.21 8.60
C TYR A 179 -0.12 14.19 9.76
N ALA A 180 -0.51 15.37 10.25
CA ALA A 180 -1.52 15.47 11.32
C ALA A 180 -2.90 14.97 10.88
N GLY A 181 -3.24 15.09 9.60
CA GLY A 181 -4.53 14.69 9.04
C GLY A 181 -4.51 13.35 8.27
N VAL A 182 -3.44 12.55 8.36
CA VAL A 182 -3.26 11.33 7.57
C VAL A 182 -4.43 10.36 7.66
N HIS A 183 -5.03 10.24 8.83
CA HIS A 183 -6.17 9.35 9.11
C HIS A 183 -7.50 9.82 8.51
N TYR A 184 -7.61 11.09 8.10
CA TYR A 184 -8.87 11.65 7.60
C TYR A 184 -9.38 10.94 6.33
N LEU A 185 -8.47 10.61 5.41
CA LEU A 185 -8.84 9.96 4.15
C LEU A 185 -9.39 8.56 4.38
N ILE A 186 -8.74 7.77 5.23
CA ILE A 186 -9.20 6.41 5.53
C ILE A 186 -10.54 6.42 6.28
N GLN A 187 -10.76 7.39 7.17
CA GLN A 187 -12.04 7.56 7.85
C GLN A 187 -13.19 7.77 6.84
N ARG A 188 -13.00 8.65 5.87
CA ARG A 188 -13.99 8.89 4.81
C ARG A 188 -14.29 7.63 4.01
N VAL A 189 -13.24 6.94 3.57
CA VAL A 189 -13.39 5.70 2.77
C VAL A 189 -14.17 4.65 3.55
N LEU A 190 -13.81 4.40 4.80
CA LEU A 190 -14.50 3.40 5.62
C LEU A 190 -15.95 3.80 5.92
N THR A 191 -16.22 5.08 6.17
CA THR A 191 -17.57 5.58 6.37
C THR A 191 -18.44 5.35 5.13
N ASP A 192 -17.94 5.73 3.96
CA ASP A 192 -18.62 5.51 2.70
C ASP A 192 -18.96 4.04 2.50
N MET A 193 -18.00 3.15 2.67
CA MET A 193 -18.20 1.71 2.47
C MET A 193 -19.17 1.10 3.49
N ILE A 194 -19.16 1.57 4.75
CA ILE A 194 -20.07 1.08 5.81
C ILE A 194 -21.49 1.53 5.51
N PHE A 195 -21.73 2.83 5.36
CA PHE A 195 -23.08 3.36 5.23
C PHE A 195 -23.75 3.09 3.87
N THR A 196 -22.97 2.69 2.87
CA THR A 196 -23.52 2.25 1.56
C THR A 196 -23.65 0.73 1.47
N GLY A 197 -23.36 -0.02 2.55
CA GLY A 197 -23.59 -1.45 2.63
C GLY A 197 -22.61 -2.30 1.82
N VAL A 198 -21.38 -1.83 1.56
CA VAL A 198 -20.35 -2.65 0.88
C VAL A 198 -20.07 -3.92 1.69
N PHE A 199 -19.92 -3.79 3.01
CA PHE A 199 -19.66 -4.94 3.88
C PHE A 199 -20.87 -5.87 4.04
N ASP A 200 -22.10 -5.38 3.83
CA ASP A 200 -23.30 -6.21 3.80
C ASP A 200 -23.36 -7.05 2.52
N ARG A 201 -22.96 -6.46 1.37
CA ARG A 201 -22.87 -7.19 0.10
C ARG A 201 -21.69 -8.18 0.07
N PHE A 202 -20.60 -7.85 0.77
CA PHE A 202 -19.36 -8.64 0.81
C PHE A 202 -18.93 -8.92 2.24
N PRO A 203 -19.64 -9.77 3.02
CA PRO A 203 -19.38 -9.99 4.44
C PRO A 203 -18.02 -10.66 4.72
N GLY A 204 -17.39 -11.25 3.69
CA GLY A 204 -16.04 -11.81 3.75
C GLY A 204 -14.92 -10.79 3.48
N LEU A 205 -15.25 -9.56 3.08
CA LEU A 205 -14.29 -8.53 2.77
C LEU A 205 -13.55 -8.07 4.03
N ARG A 206 -12.22 -8.08 3.98
CA ARG A 206 -11.37 -7.64 5.08
C ARG A 206 -10.48 -6.49 4.63
N ILE A 207 -10.49 -5.40 5.41
CA ILE A 207 -9.70 -4.19 5.14
C ILE A 207 -8.75 -3.93 6.31
N VAL A 208 -7.51 -3.61 6.00
CA VAL A 208 -6.50 -3.14 6.95
C VAL A 208 -6.17 -1.69 6.63
N SER A 209 -6.28 -0.84 7.64
CA SER A 209 -5.81 0.54 7.63
C SER A 209 -4.32 0.55 7.96
N VAL A 210 -3.48 1.02 7.03
CA VAL A 210 -2.02 0.94 7.14
C VAL A 210 -1.42 2.33 7.22
N GLU A 211 -0.61 2.59 8.26
CA GLU A 211 0.03 3.88 8.56
C GLU A 211 -0.95 5.06 8.75
N ASN A 212 -2.16 4.77 9.24
CA ASN A 212 -3.18 5.80 9.49
C ASN A 212 -3.46 6.00 11.00
N ASP A 213 -2.57 5.57 11.87
CA ASP A 213 -2.80 5.50 13.32
C ASP A 213 -4.06 4.72 13.70
N VAL A 214 -4.36 4.63 14.99
CA VAL A 214 -5.54 3.91 15.51
C VAL A 214 -6.32 4.68 16.57
N SER A 215 -5.73 5.74 17.12
CA SER A 215 -6.34 6.52 18.21
C SER A 215 -7.67 7.18 17.85
N TRP A 216 -7.90 7.41 16.57
CA TRP A 216 -9.15 7.96 16.04
C TRP A 216 -10.32 6.96 16.05
N LEU A 217 -10.04 5.66 16.01
CA LEU A 217 -11.05 4.62 15.78
C LEU A 217 -12.16 4.59 16.86
N PRO A 218 -11.89 4.62 18.17
CA PRO A 218 -12.96 4.58 19.17
C PRO A 218 -13.91 5.77 19.08
N HIS A 219 -13.37 6.97 18.86
CA HIS A 219 -14.19 8.17 18.71
C HIS A 219 -15.02 8.11 17.43
N TYR A 220 -14.42 7.63 16.35
CA TYR A 220 -15.08 7.56 15.06
C TYR A 220 -16.19 6.51 15.03
N ALA A 221 -15.95 5.34 15.64
CA ALA A 221 -16.98 4.31 15.81
C ALA A 221 -18.18 4.86 16.60
N TYR A 222 -17.93 5.53 17.74
CA TYR A 222 -18.99 6.18 18.51
C TYR A 222 -19.79 7.19 17.68
N ARG A 223 -19.11 7.98 16.82
CA ARG A 223 -19.79 8.94 15.94
C ARG A 223 -20.67 8.28 14.89
N MET A 224 -20.22 7.16 14.33
CA MET A 224 -21.00 6.39 13.35
C MET A 224 -22.23 5.76 14.00
N ASP A 225 -22.09 5.16 15.20
CA ASP A 225 -23.21 4.59 15.94
C ASP A 225 -24.25 5.65 16.27
N HIS A 226 -23.84 6.81 16.77
CA HIS A 226 -24.74 7.91 17.07
C HIS A 226 -25.49 8.48 15.85
N PHE A 227 -24.93 8.37 14.66
CA PHE A 227 -25.62 8.75 13.42
C PHE A 227 -26.65 7.71 13.00
N ALA A 228 -26.41 6.43 13.31
CA ALA A 228 -27.28 5.31 12.93
C ALA A 228 -28.51 5.19 13.86
N GLU A 229 -28.49 5.76 15.07
CA GLU A 229 -29.61 5.86 16.01
C GLU A 229 -30.64 6.92 15.58
#